data_463662365dc0521bf7002971aa34bcef
#
_entry.id   463662365dc0521bf7002971aa34bcef
#
_cell.length_a   1.000
_cell.length_b   1.000
_cell.length_c   1.000
_cell.angle_alpha   90.00
_cell.angle_beta   90.00
_cell.angle_gamma   90.00
#
_symmetry.space_group_name_H-M   'P 1'
#
loop_
_entity.id
_entity.type
_entity.pdbx_description
1 polymer ?
#
loop_
_entity_poly.entity_id
_entity_poly.type
_entity_poly.pdbx_seq_one_letter_code
_entity_poly.pdbx_strand_id
1 'polypeptide(L)'
;MNEGNQHRRTNERPATEGPEQGHRDLVAQPHTTDEGGPIIAAEAEAAQASTTLNPLGKPGRRFDPRSPFMVGVAGAAGVAVTYGAIQAVIAASQVLVLITIALFLAIGLEPVVSWLVRPWFPRWAAVTVVFVVAIGGLAGFLAAAIPPLVTQGSALVDNAPGYVDHLAQRYPLIDALNTRFHLQDRVQQAVGSDPSKLAGGVLGAGRLVFSIVTGTVIVAVLTGYFMANFAQVRASIYRLFPQSRRPRAILIGDEIFVKVGGYILGNVVISVITAVLTFIWLLIFDVPYPLLLAILVAVLDLIPVVGSTIAGVIVALVTLTVSVPVTVATVIFFIVLRLFEDYVLVPRIIGRTVRVPAIVTVVSVLLGGALLGIVGALLAIPVAAAVLLIISETVLPSLDNS
;
A
#
# COMPACT_ATOMS: atom_id res chain seq x y z
N MET A 1 -68.99 58.76 -31.78
CA MET A 1 -69.83 57.81 -32.46
C MET A 1 -69.70 56.53 -31.66
N ASN A 2 -70.59 56.42 -30.93
CA ASN A 2 -71.81 55.55 -30.82
C ASN A 2 -71.43 54.37 -29.87
N GLU A 3 -71.92 54.43 -28.67
CA GLU A 3 -73.17 53.76 -28.23
C GLU A 3 -73.01 52.25 -28.28
N GLY A 4 -73.21 51.53 -27.25
CA GLY A 4 -74.19 51.59 -26.19
C GLY A 4 -74.37 50.22 -25.57
N ASN A 5 -74.84 50.31 -24.44
CA ASN A 5 -75.92 49.48 -23.86
C ASN A 5 -75.59 48.32 -22.95
N GLN A 6 -75.93 48.62 -21.78
CA GLN A 6 -76.42 47.86 -20.64
C GLN A 6 -77.01 46.47 -20.95
N HIS A 7 -76.71 45.51 -20.09
CA HIS A 7 -77.75 44.74 -19.42
C HIS A 7 -77.29 44.16 -18.11
N ARG A 8 -77.88 44.66 -17.01
CA ARG A 8 -78.02 44.03 -15.71
C ARG A 8 -78.62 42.62 -15.88
N ARG A 9 -78.00 41.64 -15.25
CA ARG A 9 -78.74 40.55 -14.61
C ARG A 9 -78.04 40.14 -13.33
N THR A 10 -78.78 40.38 -12.27
CA THR A 10 -78.65 39.72 -10.99
C THR A 10 -78.72 38.22 -11.19
N ASN A 11 -77.72 37.52 -10.61
CA ASN A 11 -77.97 36.15 -10.22
C ASN A 11 -77.16 35.79 -8.97
N GLU A 12 -77.87 35.18 -8.09
CA GLU A 12 -77.62 34.77 -6.74
C GLU A 12 -76.38 33.88 -6.68
N ARG A 13 -75.58 34.07 -5.60
CA ARG A 13 -74.55 33.16 -5.21
C ARG A 13 -75.16 31.88 -4.66
N PRO A 14 -74.74 30.69 -5.06
CA PRO A 14 -74.78 29.53 -4.20
C PRO A 14 -73.50 29.59 -3.33
N ALA A 15 -73.71 29.33 -2.05
CA ALA A 15 -72.66 29.11 -1.04
C ALA A 15 -71.77 27.97 -1.52
N THR A 16 -70.54 28.28 -1.81
CA THR A 16 -69.47 27.27 -1.97
C THR A 16 -69.04 26.86 -0.58
N GLU A 17 -69.52 25.69 -0.16
CA GLU A 17 -68.87 24.93 0.92
C GLU A 17 -67.40 24.73 0.53
N GLY A 18 -66.54 25.33 1.31
CA GLY A 18 -65.09 25.22 1.09
C GLY A 18 -64.58 23.85 1.53
N PRO A 19 -63.50 23.33 0.89
CA PRO A 19 -62.88 22.05 1.23
C PRO A 19 -62.04 22.11 2.52
N GLU A 20 -62.38 23.01 3.47
CA GLU A 20 -61.59 23.22 4.68
C GLU A 20 -62.04 22.37 5.89
N GLN A 21 -63.18 21.69 5.83
CA GLN A 21 -63.67 20.96 6.99
C GLN A 21 -63.06 19.56 7.19
N GLY A 22 -62.59 18.90 6.15
CA GLY A 22 -62.02 17.55 6.24
C GLY A 22 -60.64 17.43 6.88
N HIS A 23 -59.88 18.53 6.95
CA HIS A 23 -58.53 18.50 7.52
C HIS A 23 -58.43 18.94 8.98
N ARG A 24 -59.44 19.71 9.45
CA ARG A 24 -59.55 20.13 10.87
C ARG A 24 -59.90 18.97 11.79
N ASP A 25 -60.69 18.01 11.33
CA ASP A 25 -61.15 16.87 12.14
C ASP A 25 -60.05 15.85 12.42
N LEU A 26 -59.03 15.77 11.62
CA LEU A 26 -57.91 14.82 11.79
C LEU A 26 -56.91 15.25 12.88
N VAL A 27 -56.77 16.54 13.10
CA VAL A 27 -55.87 17.09 14.13
C VAL A 27 -56.52 17.14 15.49
N ALA A 28 -57.87 17.24 15.55
CA ALA A 28 -58.65 17.35 16.79
C ALA A 28 -59.05 16.01 17.42
N GLN A 29 -58.94 14.88 16.68
CA GLN A 29 -59.46 13.59 17.14
C GLN A 29 -58.74 12.87 18.28
N PRO A 30 -57.42 13.06 18.59
CA PRO A 30 -56.81 12.34 19.71
C PRO A 30 -56.92 13.02 21.06
N HIS A 31 -57.43 14.26 21.15
CA HIS A 31 -57.43 15.03 22.41
C HIS A 31 -58.85 15.32 22.93
N THR A 32 -59.12 15.00 24.20
CA THR A 32 -60.33 15.30 24.84
C THR A 32 -60.43 16.77 25.29
N THR A 33 -61.62 17.39 25.26
CA THR A 33 -61.79 18.83 25.53
C THR A 33 -61.43 19.27 26.96
N ASP A 34 -60.96 18.34 27.81
CA ASP A 34 -60.52 18.60 29.18
C ASP A 34 -58.98 18.78 29.36
N GLU A 35 -58.18 18.62 28.32
CA GLU A 35 -56.74 18.84 28.38
C GLU A 35 -56.42 20.34 28.18
N GLY A 36 -56.51 21.11 29.27
CA GLY A 36 -56.18 22.52 29.26
C GLY A 36 -54.69 22.83 29.27
N GLY A 37 -54.25 23.96 28.73
CA GLY A 37 -52.91 24.48 28.89
C GLY A 37 -52.04 24.41 27.62
N PRO A 38 -50.76 24.04 27.73
CA PRO A 38 -49.80 24.18 26.62
C PRO A 38 -50.15 23.36 25.35
N ILE A 39 -51.01 22.34 25.45
CA ILE A 39 -51.38 21.51 24.30
C ILE A 39 -52.33 22.26 23.35
N ILE A 40 -53.32 23.03 23.88
CA ILE A 40 -54.23 23.83 23.06
C ILE A 40 -53.49 24.90 22.25
N ALA A 41 -52.46 25.52 22.83
CA ALA A 41 -51.63 26.46 22.13
C ALA A 41 -50.82 25.77 20.99
N ALA A 42 -50.24 24.60 21.24
CA ALA A 42 -49.51 23.81 20.24
C ALA A 42 -50.42 23.27 19.11
N GLU A 43 -51.71 22.94 19.43
CA GLU A 43 -52.69 22.54 18.41
C GLU A 43 -53.08 23.71 17.51
N ALA A 44 -53.24 24.92 18.07
CA ALA A 44 -53.51 26.12 17.30
C ALA A 44 -52.33 26.47 16.37
N GLU A 45 -51.08 26.32 16.84
CA GLU A 45 -49.90 26.45 16.01
C GLU A 45 -49.79 25.36 14.94
N ALA A 46 -50.09 24.12 15.26
CA ALA A 46 -50.11 23.00 14.31
C ALA A 46 -51.15 23.21 13.20
N ALA A 47 -52.36 23.70 13.55
CA ALA A 47 -53.41 24.04 12.59
C ALA A 47 -52.96 25.19 11.64
N GLN A 48 -52.20 26.15 12.12
CA GLN A 48 -51.64 27.23 11.29
C GLN A 48 -50.45 26.76 10.42
N ALA A 49 -49.66 25.78 10.88
CA ALA A 49 -48.55 25.24 10.15
C ALA A 49 -48.95 24.27 9.03
N SER A 50 -50.15 23.69 9.12
CA SER A 50 -50.68 22.78 8.12
C SER A 50 -51.27 23.55 6.92
N THR A 51 -50.74 23.24 5.72
CA THR A 51 -51.23 23.80 4.45
C THR A 51 -51.53 22.70 3.45
N THR A 52 -52.35 23.00 2.43
CA THR A 52 -52.69 22.03 1.37
C THR A 52 -51.48 21.44 0.63
N LEU A 53 -50.37 22.20 0.61
CA LEU A 53 -49.09 21.74 0.01
C LEU A 53 -48.18 21.01 1.00
N ASN A 54 -48.36 21.24 2.28
CA ASN A 54 -47.60 20.60 3.35
C ASN A 54 -48.55 20.20 4.50
N PRO A 55 -49.27 19.08 4.40
CA PRO A 55 -50.25 18.66 5.40
C PRO A 55 -49.66 18.43 6.80
N LEU A 56 -48.39 18.09 6.87
CA LEU A 56 -47.63 17.86 8.12
C LEU A 56 -46.73 19.06 8.52
N GLY A 57 -46.99 20.24 7.95
CA GLY A 57 -46.14 21.43 8.15
C GLY A 57 -44.81 21.36 7.37
N LYS A 58 -44.12 22.47 7.30
CA LYS A 58 -42.77 22.50 6.69
C LYS A 58 -41.79 21.72 7.58
N PRO A 59 -40.97 20.79 7.00
CA PRO A 59 -39.95 20.13 7.80
C PRO A 59 -39.01 21.18 8.42
N GLY A 60 -38.89 21.14 9.75
CA GLY A 60 -37.98 22.00 10.47
C GLY A 60 -36.54 21.86 10.03
N ARG A 61 -35.69 22.80 10.39
CA ARG A 61 -34.25 22.73 10.14
C ARG A 61 -33.72 21.39 10.68
N ARG A 62 -33.06 20.62 9.82
CA ARG A 62 -32.56 19.27 10.16
C ARG A 62 -31.61 19.24 11.35
N PHE A 63 -30.97 20.36 11.68
CA PHE A 63 -30.12 20.52 12.86
C PHE A 63 -30.35 21.89 13.47
N ASP A 64 -30.78 21.93 14.72
CA ASP A 64 -30.76 23.12 15.54
C ASP A 64 -29.45 23.14 16.36
N PRO A 65 -28.49 24.01 16.04
CA PRO A 65 -27.20 24.09 16.75
C PRO A 65 -27.36 24.55 18.20
N ARG A 66 -28.56 24.94 18.61
CA ARG A 66 -28.86 25.39 19.97
C ARG A 66 -29.32 24.25 20.90
N SER A 67 -29.59 23.05 20.38
CA SER A 67 -29.94 21.88 21.21
C SER A 67 -28.65 21.17 21.64
N PRO A 68 -28.28 21.15 22.93
CA PRO A 68 -27.09 20.42 23.42
C PRO A 68 -27.14 18.92 23.10
N PHE A 69 -28.35 18.33 23.09
CA PHE A 69 -28.53 16.94 22.73
C PHE A 69 -28.15 16.66 21.26
N MET A 70 -28.61 17.51 20.32
CA MET A 70 -28.27 17.36 18.90
C MET A 70 -26.79 17.58 18.61
N VAL A 71 -26.13 18.50 19.31
CA VAL A 71 -24.66 18.70 19.24
C VAL A 71 -23.94 17.45 19.75
N GLY A 72 -24.41 16.89 20.88
CA GLY A 72 -23.86 15.64 21.42
C GLY A 72 -24.01 14.45 20.47
N VAL A 73 -25.19 14.26 19.89
CA VAL A 73 -25.46 13.19 18.91
C VAL A 73 -24.64 13.38 17.63
N ALA A 74 -24.55 14.61 17.10
CA ALA A 74 -23.75 14.90 15.92
C ALA A 74 -22.26 14.65 16.18
N GLY A 75 -21.74 15.05 17.36
CA GLY A 75 -20.38 14.76 17.79
C GLY A 75 -20.10 13.27 17.91
N ALA A 76 -20.97 12.54 18.61
CA ALA A 76 -20.86 11.07 18.76
C ALA A 76 -20.95 10.34 17.41
N ALA A 77 -21.84 10.77 16.52
CA ALA A 77 -21.94 10.22 15.17
C ALA A 77 -20.68 10.51 14.35
N GLY A 78 -20.12 11.72 14.46
CA GLY A 78 -18.85 12.08 13.82
C GLY A 78 -17.69 11.19 14.29
N VAL A 79 -17.56 10.98 15.60
CA VAL A 79 -16.54 10.07 16.17
C VAL A 79 -16.79 8.62 15.70
N ALA A 80 -18.03 8.13 15.73
CA ALA A 80 -18.35 6.77 15.28
C ALA A 80 -18.04 6.56 13.79
N VAL A 81 -18.37 7.52 12.92
CA VAL A 81 -18.05 7.47 11.49
C VAL A 81 -16.53 7.50 11.27
N THR A 82 -15.82 8.38 11.97
CA THR A 82 -14.35 8.47 11.87
C THR A 82 -13.69 7.18 12.35
N TYR A 83 -14.12 6.65 13.50
CA TYR A 83 -13.64 5.36 14.00
C TYR A 83 -13.93 4.22 13.03
N GLY A 84 -15.17 4.14 12.51
CA GLY A 84 -15.56 3.16 11.49
C GLY A 84 -14.72 3.26 10.22
N ALA A 85 -14.44 4.47 9.75
CA ALA A 85 -13.57 4.70 8.60
C ALA A 85 -12.12 4.23 8.86
N ILE A 86 -11.57 4.52 10.04
CA ILE A 86 -10.24 4.04 10.45
C ILE A 86 -10.20 2.50 10.48
N GLN A 87 -11.19 1.87 11.10
CA GLN A 87 -11.30 0.40 11.15
C GLN A 87 -11.45 -0.22 9.76
N ALA A 88 -12.23 0.40 8.88
CA ALA A 88 -12.36 -0.04 7.49
C ALA A 88 -11.01 0.02 6.73
N VAL A 89 -10.23 1.10 6.92
CA VAL A 89 -8.87 1.23 6.35
C VAL A 89 -7.94 0.16 6.92
N ILE A 90 -7.96 -0.08 8.23
CA ILE A 90 -7.15 -1.12 8.87
C ILE A 90 -7.55 -2.51 8.34
N ALA A 91 -8.84 -2.81 8.23
CA ALA A 91 -9.32 -4.08 7.69
C ALA A 91 -8.96 -4.26 6.20
N ALA A 92 -8.96 -3.17 5.42
CA ALA A 92 -8.58 -3.19 4.00
C ALA A 92 -7.05 -3.11 3.78
N SER A 93 -6.24 -2.94 4.82
CA SER A 93 -4.80 -2.65 4.71
C SER A 93 -4.05 -3.66 3.85
N GLN A 94 -4.33 -4.96 4.02
CA GLN A 94 -3.68 -6.01 3.22
C GLN A 94 -3.99 -5.88 1.73
N VAL A 95 -5.24 -5.59 1.38
CA VAL A 95 -5.66 -5.38 -0.02
C VAL A 95 -5.05 -4.10 -0.57
N LEU A 96 -5.01 -3.03 0.21
CA LEU A 96 -4.37 -1.77 -0.18
C LEU A 96 -2.87 -1.95 -0.43
N VAL A 97 -2.19 -2.76 0.37
CA VAL A 97 -0.78 -3.12 0.14
C VAL A 97 -0.61 -3.85 -1.19
N LEU A 98 -1.44 -4.86 -1.50
CA LEU A 98 -1.37 -5.58 -2.77
C LEU A 98 -1.63 -4.66 -3.97
N ILE A 99 -2.62 -3.76 -3.87
CA ILE A 99 -2.90 -2.75 -4.90
C ILE A 99 -1.70 -1.82 -5.09
N THR A 100 -1.08 -1.38 -4.00
CA THR A 100 0.09 -0.50 -4.03
C THR A 100 1.27 -1.20 -4.70
N ILE A 101 1.57 -2.44 -4.34
CA ILE A 101 2.62 -3.24 -4.99
C ILE A 101 2.34 -3.38 -6.50
N ALA A 102 1.11 -3.73 -6.86
CA ALA A 102 0.72 -3.91 -8.26
C ALA A 102 0.85 -2.61 -9.08
N LEU A 103 0.45 -1.47 -8.51
CA LEU A 103 0.61 -0.17 -9.14
C LEU A 103 2.09 0.19 -9.31
N PHE A 104 2.91 -0.06 -8.28
CA PHE A 104 4.35 0.17 -8.36
C PHE A 104 5.03 -0.71 -9.40
N LEU A 105 4.68 -2.00 -9.47
CA LEU A 105 5.19 -2.88 -10.51
C LEU A 105 4.76 -2.41 -11.91
N ALA A 106 3.52 -1.95 -12.07
CA ALA A 106 3.04 -1.39 -13.34
C ALA A 106 3.85 -0.15 -13.74
N ILE A 107 4.13 0.76 -12.78
CA ILE A 107 4.98 1.94 -13.00
C ILE A 107 6.42 1.51 -13.33
N GLY A 108 6.95 0.51 -12.61
CA GLY A 108 8.30 -0.03 -12.82
C GLY A 108 8.49 -0.68 -14.20
N LEU A 109 7.44 -1.29 -14.74
CA LEU A 109 7.48 -1.94 -16.05
C LEU A 109 7.16 -0.98 -17.21
N GLU A 110 6.55 0.19 -16.95
CA GLU A 110 6.20 1.18 -18.00
C GLU A 110 7.40 1.64 -18.84
N PRO A 111 8.63 1.87 -18.30
CA PRO A 111 9.78 2.20 -19.14
C PRO A 111 10.11 1.12 -20.17
N VAL A 112 9.94 -0.16 -19.81
CA VAL A 112 10.17 -1.28 -20.73
C VAL A 112 9.08 -1.33 -21.81
N VAL A 113 7.82 -1.12 -21.41
CA VAL A 113 6.69 -1.01 -22.35
C VAL A 113 6.91 0.15 -23.33
N SER A 114 7.27 1.32 -22.81
CA SER A 114 7.50 2.52 -23.62
C SER A 114 8.67 2.34 -24.60
N TRP A 115 9.73 1.63 -24.16
CA TRP A 115 10.87 1.29 -25.02
C TRP A 115 10.47 0.31 -26.13
N LEU A 116 9.56 -0.63 -25.84
CA LEU A 116 9.08 -1.62 -26.82
C LEU A 116 8.07 -1.05 -27.79
N VAL A 117 7.30 -0.03 -27.41
CA VAL A 117 6.35 0.67 -28.28
C VAL A 117 7.11 1.49 -29.32
N ARG A 118 7.32 0.91 -30.50
CA ARG A 118 7.91 1.57 -31.67
C ARG A 118 6.85 1.69 -32.77
N PRO A 119 7.07 2.41 -33.87
CA PRO A 119 6.08 2.61 -34.94
C PRO A 119 5.41 1.33 -35.46
N TRP A 120 6.07 0.21 -35.31
CA TRP A 120 5.60 -1.10 -35.78
C TRP A 120 5.03 -2.02 -34.69
N PHE A 121 5.12 -1.61 -33.39
CA PHE A 121 4.67 -2.44 -32.27
C PHE A 121 3.56 -1.74 -31.49
N PRO A 122 2.30 -2.18 -31.62
CA PRO A 122 1.17 -1.53 -30.94
C PRO A 122 1.27 -1.68 -29.42
N ARG A 123 0.80 -0.69 -28.67
CA ARG A 123 0.93 -0.62 -27.21
C ARG A 123 0.36 -1.88 -26.51
N TRP A 124 -0.80 -2.39 -26.97
CA TRP A 124 -1.38 -3.60 -26.37
C TRP A 124 -0.46 -4.82 -26.47
N ALA A 125 0.22 -4.99 -27.61
CA ALA A 125 1.16 -6.09 -27.79
C ALA A 125 2.43 -5.90 -26.94
N ALA A 126 2.95 -4.66 -26.83
CA ALA A 126 4.07 -4.34 -25.93
C ALA A 126 3.73 -4.64 -24.48
N VAL A 127 2.56 -4.22 -24.01
CA VAL A 127 2.06 -4.54 -22.65
C VAL A 127 1.97 -6.05 -22.45
N THR A 128 1.37 -6.78 -23.40
CA THR A 128 1.24 -8.24 -23.31
C THR A 128 2.59 -8.94 -23.24
N VAL A 129 3.54 -8.57 -24.11
CA VAL A 129 4.88 -9.16 -24.13
C VAL A 129 5.61 -8.89 -22.82
N VAL A 130 5.67 -7.62 -22.37
CA VAL A 130 6.34 -7.26 -21.11
C VAL A 130 5.68 -7.97 -19.92
N PHE A 131 4.35 -8.04 -19.89
CA PHE A 131 3.61 -8.73 -18.84
C PHE A 131 3.91 -10.24 -18.84
N VAL A 132 3.85 -10.91 -19.98
CA VAL A 132 4.15 -12.35 -20.10
C VAL A 132 5.60 -12.63 -19.70
N VAL A 133 6.55 -11.80 -20.14
CA VAL A 133 7.97 -11.95 -19.77
C VAL A 133 8.16 -11.72 -18.26
N ALA A 134 7.53 -10.70 -17.69
CA ALA A 134 7.62 -10.41 -16.25
C ALA A 134 7.01 -11.54 -15.41
N ILE A 135 5.82 -12.01 -15.77
CA ILE A 135 5.16 -13.13 -15.07
C ILE A 135 5.92 -14.44 -15.28
N GLY A 136 6.38 -14.73 -16.51
CA GLY A 136 7.20 -15.89 -16.80
C GLY A 136 8.53 -15.87 -16.03
N GLY A 137 9.19 -14.71 -15.95
CA GLY A 137 10.40 -14.51 -15.15
C GLY A 137 10.13 -14.72 -13.65
N LEU A 138 9.04 -14.13 -13.13
CA LEU A 138 8.65 -14.30 -11.73
C LEU A 138 8.26 -15.76 -11.41
N ALA A 139 7.48 -16.40 -12.28
CA ALA A 139 7.12 -17.81 -12.12
C ALA A 139 8.36 -18.72 -12.18
N GLY A 140 9.26 -18.47 -13.11
CA GLY A 140 10.55 -19.17 -13.20
C GLY A 140 11.41 -18.96 -11.95
N PHE A 141 11.49 -17.71 -11.45
CA PHE A 141 12.17 -17.39 -10.19
C PHE A 141 11.54 -18.14 -9.01
N LEU A 142 10.21 -18.13 -8.87
CA LEU A 142 9.53 -18.84 -7.79
C LEU A 142 9.72 -20.36 -7.90
N ALA A 143 9.64 -20.91 -9.10
CA ALA A 143 9.89 -22.34 -9.35
C ALA A 143 11.33 -22.74 -9.00
N ALA A 144 12.31 -21.86 -9.25
CA ALA A 144 13.71 -22.07 -8.88
C ALA A 144 13.97 -21.81 -7.39
N ALA A 145 13.23 -20.88 -6.75
CA ALA A 145 13.44 -20.45 -5.36
C ALA A 145 12.74 -21.37 -4.34
N ILE A 146 11.50 -21.80 -4.64
CA ILE A 146 10.69 -22.57 -3.67
C ILE A 146 11.37 -23.90 -3.24
N PRO A 147 11.88 -24.76 -4.16
CA PRO A 147 12.53 -25.99 -3.75
C PRO A 147 13.73 -25.79 -2.81
N PRO A 148 14.70 -24.91 -3.11
CA PRO A 148 15.80 -24.63 -2.18
C PRO A 148 15.34 -24.04 -0.86
N LEU A 149 14.34 -23.14 -0.85
CA LEU A 149 13.78 -22.58 0.38
C LEU A 149 13.20 -23.67 1.29
N VAL A 150 12.52 -24.65 0.73
CA VAL A 150 11.92 -25.74 1.49
C VAL A 150 12.96 -26.77 1.90
N THR A 151 13.78 -27.28 0.96
CA THR A 151 14.71 -28.38 1.22
C THR A 151 16.00 -27.93 1.91
N GLN A 152 16.61 -26.85 1.42
CA GLN A 152 17.86 -26.34 1.97
C GLN A 152 17.60 -25.50 3.23
N GLY A 153 16.45 -24.79 3.28
CA GLY A 153 16.05 -24.04 4.46
C GLY A 153 15.79 -24.96 5.65
N SER A 154 15.05 -26.06 5.47
CA SER A 154 14.86 -27.06 6.54
C SER A 154 16.20 -27.70 6.93
N ALA A 155 17.02 -28.10 5.97
CA ALA A 155 18.33 -28.68 6.24
C ALA A 155 19.26 -27.70 7.01
N LEU A 156 19.24 -26.42 6.68
CA LEU A 156 20.00 -25.38 7.41
C LEU A 156 19.52 -25.28 8.86
N VAL A 157 18.20 -25.27 9.06
CA VAL A 157 17.59 -25.20 10.39
C VAL A 157 17.89 -26.45 11.21
N ASP A 158 17.73 -27.63 10.62
CA ASP A 158 17.96 -28.93 11.30
C ASP A 158 19.44 -29.12 11.66
N ASN A 159 20.37 -28.64 10.84
CA ASN A 159 21.81 -28.74 11.10
C ASN A 159 22.36 -27.55 11.91
N ALA A 160 21.57 -26.51 12.18
CA ALA A 160 22.03 -25.33 12.90
C ALA A 160 22.64 -25.62 14.29
N PRO A 161 22.08 -26.53 15.14
CA PRO A 161 22.72 -26.92 16.41
C PRO A 161 24.09 -27.54 16.21
N GLY A 162 24.22 -28.46 15.22
CA GLY A 162 25.51 -29.11 14.90
C GLY A 162 26.56 -28.13 14.39
N TYR A 163 26.20 -27.08 13.68
CA TYR A 163 27.13 -26.03 13.27
C TYR A 163 27.66 -25.25 14.48
N VAL A 164 26.83 -24.95 15.47
CA VAL A 164 27.27 -24.31 16.71
C VAL A 164 28.28 -25.19 17.46
N ASP A 165 28.03 -26.51 17.57
CA ASP A 165 28.93 -27.47 18.19
C ASP A 165 30.28 -27.56 17.45
N HIS A 166 30.29 -27.73 16.17
CA HIS A 166 31.51 -27.78 15.37
C HIS A 166 32.32 -26.49 15.47
N LEU A 167 31.67 -25.33 15.52
CA LEU A 167 32.32 -24.05 15.65
C LEU A 167 32.87 -23.84 17.08
N ALA A 168 32.15 -24.24 18.12
CA ALA A 168 32.59 -24.18 19.52
C ALA A 168 33.83 -25.05 19.73
N GLN A 169 33.83 -26.28 19.18
CA GLN A 169 34.99 -27.18 19.26
C GLN A 169 36.22 -26.64 18.53
N ARG A 170 36.05 -25.88 17.46
CA ARG A 170 37.16 -25.41 16.63
C ARG A 170 37.69 -24.03 17.04
N TYR A 171 36.87 -23.21 17.69
CA TYR A 171 37.21 -21.83 18.04
C TYR A 171 36.87 -21.54 19.50
N PRO A 172 37.93 -21.36 20.37
CA PRO A 172 37.72 -21.12 21.81
C PRO A 172 36.88 -19.90 22.17
N LEU A 173 36.87 -18.89 21.27
CA LEU A 173 36.06 -17.69 21.45
C LEU A 173 34.54 -17.99 21.27
N ILE A 174 34.19 -18.88 20.36
CA ILE A 174 32.80 -19.32 20.15
C ILE A 174 32.36 -20.22 21.29
N ASP A 175 33.25 -21.08 21.82
CA ASP A 175 32.98 -21.87 22.99
C ASP A 175 32.71 -20.99 24.23
N ALA A 176 33.52 -19.95 24.44
CA ALA A 176 33.29 -18.97 25.51
C ALA A 176 31.95 -18.21 25.33
N LEU A 177 31.57 -17.87 24.11
CA LEU A 177 30.28 -17.26 23.81
C LEU A 177 29.12 -18.24 23.99
N ASN A 178 29.28 -19.49 23.55
CA ASN A 178 28.28 -20.54 23.75
C ASN A 178 28.03 -20.80 25.23
N THR A 179 29.08 -20.91 26.02
CA THR A 179 28.99 -21.09 27.49
C THR A 179 28.33 -19.90 28.19
N ARG A 180 28.58 -18.67 27.71
CA ARG A 180 28.03 -17.45 28.31
C ARG A 180 26.59 -17.15 27.92
N PHE A 181 26.23 -17.41 26.66
CA PHE A 181 24.91 -17.04 26.08
C PHE A 181 24.00 -18.22 25.83
N HIS A 182 24.45 -19.45 26.09
CA HIS A 182 23.71 -20.71 25.86
C HIS A 182 23.15 -20.74 24.41
N LEU A 183 24.03 -20.44 23.44
CA LEU A 183 23.63 -20.28 22.03
C LEU A 183 23.02 -21.55 21.48
N GLN A 184 23.59 -22.72 21.84
CA GLN A 184 23.09 -24.03 21.45
C GLN A 184 21.65 -24.25 21.92
N ASP A 185 21.40 -24.01 23.25
CA ASP A 185 20.05 -24.17 23.82
C ASP A 185 19.05 -23.22 23.21
N ARG A 186 19.46 -21.99 22.92
CA ARG A 186 18.60 -21.02 22.21
C ARG A 186 18.31 -21.41 20.78
N VAL A 187 19.29 -21.91 20.05
CA VAL A 187 19.10 -22.45 18.70
C VAL A 187 18.21 -23.67 18.75
N GLN A 188 18.44 -24.61 19.63
CA GLN A 188 17.57 -25.78 19.84
C GLN A 188 16.13 -25.37 20.20
N GLN A 189 15.94 -24.40 21.08
CA GLN A 189 14.61 -23.88 21.42
C GLN A 189 13.95 -23.15 20.27
N ALA A 190 14.73 -22.40 19.46
CA ALA A 190 14.22 -21.69 18.27
C ALA A 190 13.85 -22.67 17.15
N VAL A 191 14.64 -23.73 16.96
CA VAL A 191 14.41 -24.79 15.97
C VAL A 191 13.30 -25.75 16.42
N GLY A 192 13.09 -25.90 17.73
CA GLY A 192 11.98 -26.64 18.34
C GLY A 192 12.16 -28.15 18.35
N SER A 193 12.31 -28.69 19.57
CA SER A 193 12.30 -30.11 19.88
C SER A 193 10.92 -30.79 19.82
N ASP A 194 9.92 -30.13 19.22
CA ASP A 194 8.52 -30.61 19.22
C ASP A 194 8.14 -31.16 17.86
N PRO A 195 7.95 -32.50 17.71
CA PRO A 195 7.52 -33.12 16.44
C PRO A 195 6.21 -32.53 15.89
N SER A 196 5.36 -31.98 16.77
CA SER A 196 4.13 -31.29 16.37
C SER A 196 4.42 -29.94 15.66
N LYS A 197 5.55 -29.30 16.01
CA LYS A 197 6.01 -28.10 15.29
C LYS A 197 6.63 -28.41 13.95
N LEU A 198 7.24 -29.60 13.77
CA LEU A 198 7.72 -30.07 12.46
C LEU A 198 6.57 -30.42 11.53
N ALA A 199 5.53 -31.11 12.02
CA ALA A 199 4.29 -31.34 11.27
C ALA A 199 3.56 -29.99 11.00
N GLY A 200 3.53 -29.08 11.98
CA GLY A 200 3.09 -27.69 11.82
C GLY A 200 3.99 -26.92 10.85
N GLY A 201 5.29 -27.22 10.79
CA GLY A 201 6.27 -26.63 9.88
C GLY A 201 6.00 -26.98 8.41
N VAL A 202 5.70 -28.23 8.09
CA VAL A 202 5.34 -28.65 6.73
C VAL A 202 4.00 -28.06 6.31
N LEU A 203 3.00 -28.10 7.20
CA LEU A 203 1.70 -27.44 6.96
C LEU A 203 1.84 -25.91 6.94
N GLY A 204 2.71 -25.34 7.79
CA GLY A 204 3.06 -23.92 7.81
C GLY A 204 3.79 -23.52 6.54
N ALA A 205 4.77 -24.28 6.08
CA ALA A 205 5.45 -24.06 4.80
C ALA A 205 4.46 -24.15 3.63
N GLY A 206 3.56 -25.14 3.62
CA GLY A 206 2.51 -25.24 2.62
C GLY A 206 1.56 -24.02 2.61
N ARG A 207 1.14 -23.54 3.79
CA ARG A 207 0.33 -22.30 3.93
C ARG A 207 1.10 -21.07 3.46
N LEU A 208 2.38 -20.99 3.80
CA LEU A 208 3.26 -19.88 3.39
C LEU A 208 3.42 -19.86 1.87
N VAL A 209 3.72 -21.01 1.25
CA VAL A 209 3.80 -21.16 -0.22
C VAL A 209 2.46 -20.79 -0.85
N PHE A 210 1.35 -21.33 -0.35
CA PHE A 210 0.01 -21.01 -0.84
C PHE A 210 -0.30 -19.52 -0.73
N SER A 211 0.02 -18.87 0.39
CA SER A 211 -0.16 -17.43 0.59
C SER A 211 0.69 -16.60 -0.38
N ILE A 212 1.97 -16.98 -0.56
CA ILE A 212 2.87 -16.31 -1.51
C ILE A 212 2.33 -16.45 -2.93
N VAL A 213 1.96 -17.65 -3.35
CA VAL A 213 1.43 -17.89 -4.69
C VAL A 213 0.13 -17.13 -4.91
N THR A 214 -0.80 -17.17 -3.96
CA THR A 214 -2.07 -16.46 -4.05
C THR A 214 -1.85 -14.94 -4.11
N GLY A 215 -1.02 -14.39 -3.22
CA GLY A 215 -0.66 -12.98 -3.25
C GLY A 215 0.01 -12.57 -4.56
N THR A 216 0.92 -13.39 -5.07
CA THR A 216 1.59 -13.18 -6.36
C THR A 216 0.60 -13.15 -7.52
N VAL A 217 -0.34 -14.08 -7.57
CA VAL A 217 -1.38 -14.13 -8.62
C VAL A 217 -2.26 -12.86 -8.56
N ILE A 218 -2.69 -12.44 -7.38
CA ILE A 218 -3.47 -11.22 -7.22
C ILE A 218 -2.69 -9.99 -7.70
N VAL A 219 -1.44 -9.84 -7.25
CA VAL A 219 -0.56 -8.74 -7.66
C VAL A 219 -0.32 -8.78 -9.17
N ALA A 220 -0.09 -9.96 -9.75
CA ALA A 220 0.11 -10.12 -11.18
C ALA A 220 -1.10 -9.66 -12.00
N VAL A 221 -2.31 -10.13 -11.62
CA VAL A 221 -3.55 -9.73 -12.30
C VAL A 221 -3.77 -8.22 -12.20
N LEU A 222 -3.59 -7.64 -11.00
CA LEU A 222 -3.72 -6.19 -10.79
C LEU A 222 -2.66 -5.41 -11.58
N THR A 223 -1.41 -5.89 -11.62
CA THR A 223 -0.33 -5.27 -12.39
C THR A 223 -0.68 -5.25 -13.87
N GLY A 224 -1.14 -6.37 -14.43
CA GLY A 224 -1.59 -6.45 -15.82
C GLY A 224 -2.74 -5.48 -16.12
N TYR A 225 -3.72 -5.40 -15.20
CA TYR A 225 -4.82 -4.46 -15.32
C TYR A 225 -4.33 -2.99 -15.31
N PHE A 226 -3.43 -2.63 -14.37
CA PHE A 226 -2.87 -1.28 -14.32
C PHE A 226 -2.01 -0.96 -15.54
N MET A 227 -1.19 -1.90 -16.04
CA MET A 227 -0.40 -1.70 -17.25
C MET A 227 -1.28 -1.48 -18.48
N ALA A 228 -2.34 -2.28 -18.65
CA ALA A 228 -3.28 -2.14 -19.76
C ALA A 228 -3.99 -0.79 -19.73
N ASN A 229 -4.40 -0.34 -18.55
CA ASN A 229 -5.18 0.89 -18.34
C ASN A 229 -4.34 2.06 -17.81
N PHE A 230 -3.01 2.02 -17.93
CA PHE A 230 -2.12 3.00 -17.32
C PHE A 230 -2.43 4.46 -17.73
N ALA A 231 -2.75 4.68 -19.01
CA ALA A 231 -3.14 5.98 -19.49
C ALA A 231 -4.43 6.52 -18.83
N GLN A 232 -5.40 5.63 -18.58
CA GLN A 232 -6.66 5.98 -17.92
C GLN A 232 -6.44 6.29 -16.44
N VAL A 233 -5.59 5.51 -15.76
CA VAL A 233 -5.21 5.74 -14.36
C VAL A 233 -4.56 7.11 -14.22
N ARG A 234 -3.58 7.44 -15.08
CA ARG A 234 -2.94 8.76 -15.11
C ARG A 234 -3.96 9.88 -15.37
N ALA A 235 -4.81 9.73 -16.37
CA ALA A 235 -5.83 10.71 -16.70
C ALA A 235 -6.81 10.94 -15.53
N SER A 236 -7.17 9.89 -14.79
CA SER A 236 -8.03 9.98 -13.61
C SER A 236 -7.37 10.75 -12.46
N ILE A 237 -6.07 10.48 -12.21
CA ILE A 237 -5.29 11.23 -11.20
C ILE A 237 -5.22 12.72 -11.59
N TYR A 238 -4.95 13.04 -12.86
CA TYR A 238 -4.83 14.44 -13.29
C TYR A 238 -6.16 15.19 -13.28
N ARG A 239 -7.30 14.49 -13.39
CA ARG A 239 -8.64 15.11 -13.25
C ARG A 239 -8.95 15.60 -11.84
N LEU A 240 -8.26 15.10 -10.81
CA LEU A 240 -8.41 15.59 -9.44
C LEU A 240 -7.88 17.02 -9.23
N PHE A 241 -7.04 17.50 -10.16
CA PHE A 241 -6.48 18.85 -10.09
C PHE A 241 -7.38 19.87 -10.80
N PRO A 242 -7.53 21.10 -10.25
CA PRO A 242 -8.23 22.19 -10.90
C PRO A 242 -7.66 22.46 -12.30
N GLN A 243 -8.51 22.89 -13.24
CA GLN A 243 -8.12 23.12 -14.62
C GLN A 243 -6.90 24.04 -14.79
N SER A 244 -6.82 25.11 -13.99
CA SER A 244 -5.71 26.07 -14.02
C SER A 244 -4.35 25.49 -13.61
N ARG A 245 -4.33 24.45 -12.75
CA ARG A 245 -3.09 23.80 -12.25
C ARG A 245 -2.79 22.48 -12.94
N ARG A 246 -3.74 21.95 -13.71
CA ARG A 246 -3.64 20.64 -14.36
C ARG A 246 -2.43 20.48 -15.29
N PRO A 247 -2.07 21.46 -16.16
CA PRO A 247 -0.90 21.32 -17.03
C PRO A 247 0.39 21.10 -16.24
N ARG A 248 0.61 21.86 -15.16
CA ARG A 248 1.78 21.70 -14.29
C ARG A 248 1.75 20.37 -13.53
N ALA A 249 0.58 19.94 -13.04
CA ALA A 249 0.41 18.65 -12.38
C ALA A 249 0.72 17.47 -13.31
N ILE A 250 0.40 17.58 -14.61
CA ILE A 250 0.75 16.58 -15.62
C ILE A 250 2.28 16.49 -15.76
N LEU A 251 2.98 17.60 -15.92
CA LEU A 251 4.44 17.62 -16.11
C LEU A 251 5.16 17.03 -14.89
N ILE A 252 4.77 17.45 -13.68
CA ILE A 252 5.35 16.92 -12.44
C ILE A 252 5.03 15.43 -12.26
N GLY A 253 3.78 15.03 -12.53
CA GLY A 253 3.35 13.64 -12.40
C GLY A 253 4.05 12.72 -13.39
N ASP A 254 4.20 13.15 -14.64
CA ASP A 254 4.93 12.36 -15.66
C ASP A 254 6.41 12.20 -15.29
N GLU A 255 7.04 13.22 -14.77
CA GLU A 255 8.42 13.16 -14.27
C GLU A 255 8.54 12.19 -13.08
N ILE A 256 7.56 12.20 -12.16
CA ILE A 256 7.49 11.24 -11.04
C ILE A 256 7.40 9.81 -11.59
N PHE A 257 6.50 9.54 -12.53
CA PHE A 257 6.34 8.20 -13.10
C PHE A 257 7.62 7.70 -13.77
N VAL A 258 8.32 8.55 -14.52
CA VAL A 258 9.59 8.21 -15.16
C VAL A 258 10.67 7.90 -14.12
N LYS A 259 10.81 8.75 -13.08
CA LYS A 259 11.82 8.56 -12.03
C LYS A 259 11.54 7.33 -11.18
N VAL A 260 10.29 7.15 -10.75
CA VAL A 260 9.87 5.98 -9.95
C VAL A 260 10.05 4.70 -10.75
N GLY A 261 9.57 4.67 -12.00
CA GLY A 261 9.70 3.49 -12.87
C GLY A 261 11.16 3.12 -13.13
N GLY A 262 11.99 4.11 -13.47
CA GLY A 262 13.42 3.91 -13.68
C GLY A 262 14.15 3.39 -12.43
N TYR A 263 13.79 3.90 -11.24
CA TYR A 263 14.33 3.43 -9.98
C TYR A 263 13.96 1.96 -9.70
N ILE A 264 12.67 1.61 -9.83
CA ILE A 264 12.18 0.25 -9.56
C ILE A 264 12.88 -0.76 -10.46
N LEU A 265 12.88 -0.49 -11.77
CA LEU A 265 13.52 -1.36 -12.75
C LEU A 265 15.02 -1.47 -12.48
N GLY A 266 15.68 -0.34 -12.22
CA GLY A 266 17.11 -0.31 -11.91
C GLY A 266 17.47 -1.11 -10.67
N ASN A 267 16.67 -0.97 -9.59
CA ASN A 267 16.89 -1.70 -8.35
C ASN A 267 16.75 -3.23 -8.54
N VAL A 268 15.73 -3.68 -9.29
CA VAL A 268 15.56 -5.11 -9.63
C VAL A 268 16.78 -5.63 -10.41
N VAL A 269 17.25 -4.88 -11.39
CA VAL A 269 18.44 -5.28 -12.18
C VAL A 269 19.69 -5.37 -11.28
N ILE A 270 19.89 -4.42 -10.38
CA ILE A 270 20.99 -4.42 -9.42
C ILE A 270 20.90 -5.66 -8.52
N SER A 271 19.75 -5.93 -7.91
CA SER A 271 19.56 -7.09 -7.05
C SER A 271 19.81 -8.42 -7.75
N VAL A 272 19.42 -8.54 -9.02
CA VAL A 272 19.75 -9.74 -9.83
C VAL A 272 21.27 -9.87 -10.05
N ILE A 273 21.96 -8.78 -10.38
CA ILE A 273 23.42 -8.79 -10.56
C ILE A 273 24.11 -9.18 -9.25
N THR A 274 23.72 -8.56 -8.13
CA THR A 274 24.24 -8.84 -6.79
C THR A 274 24.05 -10.31 -6.40
N ALA A 275 22.87 -10.86 -6.68
CA ALA A 275 22.55 -12.27 -6.41
C ALA A 275 23.41 -13.22 -7.25
N VAL A 276 23.57 -12.94 -8.55
CA VAL A 276 24.40 -13.75 -9.45
C VAL A 276 25.87 -13.72 -9.01
N LEU A 277 26.41 -12.56 -8.68
CA LEU A 277 27.79 -12.43 -8.20
C LEU A 277 27.97 -13.17 -6.87
N THR A 278 27.01 -13.06 -5.97
CA THR A 278 27.01 -13.80 -4.69
C THR A 278 26.93 -15.30 -4.93
N PHE A 279 26.05 -15.76 -5.82
CA PHE A 279 25.94 -17.18 -6.16
C PHE A 279 27.27 -17.76 -6.68
N ILE A 280 27.91 -17.05 -7.62
CA ILE A 280 29.23 -17.46 -8.15
C ILE A 280 30.26 -17.50 -7.03
N TRP A 281 30.30 -16.48 -6.15
CA TRP A 281 31.18 -16.45 -4.99
C TRP A 281 31.02 -17.67 -4.09
N LEU A 282 29.76 -18.01 -3.75
CA LEU A 282 29.46 -19.14 -2.87
C LEU A 282 29.82 -20.51 -3.51
N LEU A 283 29.71 -20.61 -4.82
CA LEU A 283 30.15 -21.83 -5.55
C LEU A 283 31.68 -21.97 -5.54
N ILE A 284 32.42 -20.89 -5.70
CA ILE A 284 33.90 -20.94 -5.72
C ILE A 284 34.46 -21.42 -4.38
N PHE A 285 33.79 -21.11 -3.27
CA PHE A 285 34.25 -21.47 -1.93
C PHE A 285 33.52 -22.67 -1.32
N ASP A 286 32.76 -23.44 -2.14
CA ASP A 286 31.98 -24.60 -1.72
C ASP A 286 31.11 -24.35 -0.46
N VAL A 287 30.52 -23.13 -0.40
CA VAL A 287 29.64 -22.76 0.71
C VAL A 287 28.32 -23.53 0.62
N PRO A 288 27.82 -24.13 1.71
CA PRO A 288 26.56 -24.83 1.70
C PRO A 288 25.38 -23.93 1.33
N TYR A 289 24.41 -24.48 0.64
CA TYR A 289 23.18 -23.78 0.24
C TYR A 289 23.35 -22.54 -0.65
N PRO A 290 24.21 -22.58 -1.68
CA PRO A 290 24.59 -21.38 -2.43
C PRO A 290 23.37 -20.73 -3.13
N LEU A 291 22.45 -21.51 -3.68
CA LEU A 291 21.27 -21.00 -4.35
C LEU A 291 20.29 -20.35 -3.36
N LEU A 292 20.06 -20.99 -2.21
CA LEU A 292 19.22 -20.43 -1.15
C LEU A 292 19.74 -19.06 -0.69
N LEU A 293 21.05 -18.96 -0.44
CA LEU A 293 21.68 -17.73 0.01
C LEU A 293 21.66 -16.65 -1.07
N ALA A 294 21.89 -17.00 -2.32
CA ALA A 294 21.82 -16.06 -3.43
C ALA A 294 20.39 -15.50 -3.63
N ILE A 295 19.37 -16.35 -3.51
CA ILE A 295 17.96 -15.92 -3.56
C ILE A 295 17.63 -15.02 -2.36
N LEU A 296 18.12 -15.36 -1.17
CA LEU A 296 17.96 -14.52 0.02
C LEU A 296 18.58 -13.15 -0.20
N VAL A 297 19.80 -13.11 -0.77
CA VAL A 297 20.49 -11.85 -1.12
C VAL A 297 19.65 -11.06 -2.12
N ALA A 298 19.14 -11.69 -3.20
CA ALA A 298 18.31 -11.02 -4.20
C ALA A 298 17.08 -10.33 -3.56
N VAL A 299 16.39 -11.04 -2.68
CA VAL A 299 15.17 -10.52 -2.03
C VAL A 299 15.49 -9.41 -1.04
N LEU A 300 16.52 -9.60 -0.21
CA LEU A 300 16.91 -8.59 0.77
C LEU A 300 17.47 -7.34 0.10
N ASP A 301 18.27 -7.50 -0.95
CA ASP A 301 18.91 -6.39 -1.67
C ASP A 301 17.90 -5.44 -2.34
N LEU A 302 16.66 -5.90 -2.58
CA LEU A 302 15.58 -5.00 -2.99
C LEU A 302 15.29 -3.90 -1.96
N ILE A 303 15.61 -4.13 -0.66
CA ILE A 303 15.48 -3.12 0.39
C ILE A 303 16.78 -2.30 0.44
N PRO A 304 16.76 -1.05 -0.01
CA PRO A 304 17.98 -0.27 -0.15
C PRO A 304 18.72 -0.07 1.18
N VAL A 305 20.04 -0.08 1.14
CA VAL A 305 20.97 0.17 2.26
C VAL A 305 20.95 -0.94 3.33
N VAL A 306 19.77 -1.35 3.78
CA VAL A 306 19.59 -2.31 4.89
C VAL A 306 19.73 -3.74 4.40
N GLY A 307 19.18 -4.03 3.22
CA GLY A 307 19.05 -5.39 2.70
C GLY A 307 20.39 -6.07 2.44
N SER A 308 21.29 -5.42 1.70
CA SER A 308 22.62 -5.95 1.42
C SER A 308 23.48 -6.14 2.66
N THR A 309 23.31 -5.28 3.68
CA THR A 309 24.01 -5.42 4.96
C THR A 309 23.53 -6.65 5.73
N ILE A 310 22.22 -6.82 5.86
CA ILE A 310 21.63 -8.01 6.53
C ILE A 310 22.00 -9.28 5.77
N ALA A 311 21.88 -9.26 4.43
CA ALA A 311 22.25 -10.38 3.58
C ALA A 311 23.74 -10.76 3.76
N GLY A 312 24.62 -9.77 3.76
CA GLY A 312 26.06 -9.98 3.98
C GLY A 312 26.37 -10.61 5.34
N VAL A 313 25.70 -10.16 6.40
CA VAL A 313 25.85 -10.76 7.73
C VAL A 313 25.38 -12.22 7.76
N ILE A 314 24.21 -12.51 7.18
CA ILE A 314 23.67 -13.87 7.13
C ILE A 314 24.61 -14.78 6.33
N VAL A 315 25.06 -14.36 5.17
CA VAL A 315 25.98 -15.13 4.33
C VAL A 315 27.32 -15.33 5.04
N ALA A 316 27.87 -14.29 5.70
CA ALA A 316 29.10 -14.40 6.47
C ALA A 316 28.98 -15.41 7.60
N LEU A 317 27.87 -15.45 8.32
CA LEU A 317 27.62 -16.44 9.38
C LEU A 317 27.57 -17.86 8.81
N VAL A 318 26.94 -18.07 7.64
CA VAL A 318 26.94 -19.39 7.01
C VAL A 318 28.33 -19.78 6.53
N THR A 319 29.12 -18.86 5.95
CA THR A 319 30.50 -19.16 5.51
C THR A 319 31.42 -19.50 6.67
N LEU A 320 31.10 -19.10 7.91
CA LEU A 320 31.86 -19.48 9.09
C LEU A 320 31.84 -21.01 9.32
N THR A 321 30.80 -21.71 8.88
CA THR A 321 30.73 -23.17 8.93
C THR A 321 31.76 -23.87 8.03
N VAL A 322 32.24 -23.17 7.00
CA VAL A 322 33.30 -23.67 6.11
C VAL A 322 34.67 -23.38 6.72
N SER A 323 35.03 -22.11 6.90
CA SER A 323 36.26 -21.71 7.58
C SER A 323 36.32 -20.20 7.86
N VAL A 324 37.10 -19.79 8.88
CA VAL A 324 37.33 -18.37 9.16
C VAL A 324 37.94 -17.60 7.98
N PRO A 325 38.96 -18.12 7.27
CA PRO A 325 39.49 -17.43 6.08
C PRO A 325 38.42 -17.16 5.01
N VAL A 326 37.53 -18.12 4.73
CA VAL A 326 36.40 -17.96 3.79
C VAL A 326 35.44 -16.90 4.29
N THR A 327 35.14 -16.88 5.59
CA THR A 327 34.29 -15.85 6.18
C THR A 327 34.88 -14.45 6.03
N VAL A 328 36.16 -14.29 6.36
CA VAL A 328 36.85 -13.00 6.18
C VAL A 328 36.85 -12.57 4.72
N ALA A 329 37.13 -13.48 3.79
CA ALA A 329 37.06 -13.22 2.38
C ALA A 329 35.64 -12.82 1.92
N THR A 330 34.61 -13.47 2.46
CA THR A 330 33.20 -13.15 2.18
C THR A 330 32.79 -11.78 2.72
N VAL A 331 33.22 -11.42 3.92
CA VAL A 331 33.00 -10.05 4.45
C VAL A 331 33.65 -9.01 3.55
N ILE A 332 34.91 -9.24 3.14
CA ILE A 332 35.61 -8.35 2.19
C ILE A 332 34.86 -8.29 0.86
N PHE A 333 34.41 -9.44 0.34
CA PHE A 333 33.60 -9.51 -0.88
C PHE A 333 32.35 -8.64 -0.77
N PHE A 334 31.57 -8.75 0.30
CA PHE A 334 30.35 -7.94 0.47
C PHE A 334 30.66 -6.45 0.61
N ILE A 335 31.76 -6.06 1.26
CA ILE A 335 32.21 -4.67 1.32
C ILE A 335 32.55 -4.17 -0.09
N VAL A 336 33.32 -4.94 -0.86
CA VAL A 336 33.69 -4.59 -2.24
C VAL A 336 32.45 -4.56 -3.14
N LEU A 337 31.56 -5.55 -3.01
CA LEU A 337 30.31 -5.62 -3.75
C LEU A 337 29.44 -4.39 -3.46
N ARG A 338 29.33 -3.97 -2.20
CA ARG A 338 28.62 -2.75 -1.81
C ARG A 338 29.22 -1.50 -2.42
N LEU A 339 30.53 -1.36 -2.38
CA LEU A 339 31.23 -0.25 -3.04
C LEU A 339 30.98 -0.28 -4.56
N PHE A 340 31.07 -1.46 -5.18
CA PHE A 340 30.79 -1.63 -6.60
C PHE A 340 29.33 -1.27 -6.94
N GLU A 341 28.37 -1.66 -6.11
CA GLU A 341 26.98 -1.27 -6.25
C GLU A 341 26.82 0.26 -6.20
N ASP A 342 27.30 0.91 -5.12
CA ASP A 342 27.11 2.34 -4.89
C ASP A 342 27.85 3.23 -5.90
N TYR A 343 29.06 2.85 -6.33
CA TYR A 343 29.90 3.69 -7.20
C TYR A 343 29.83 3.31 -8.68
N VAL A 344 29.38 2.10 -9.02
CA VAL A 344 29.37 1.63 -10.42
C VAL A 344 27.96 1.28 -10.90
N LEU A 345 27.24 0.40 -10.19
CA LEU A 345 25.93 -0.09 -10.65
C LEU A 345 24.87 0.99 -10.54
N VAL A 346 24.71 1.61 -9.39
CA VAL A 346 23.70 2.65 -9.16
C VAL A 346 23.85 3.82 -10.14
N PRO A 347 25.04 4.43 -10.33
CA PRO A 347 25.19 5.52 -11.29
C PRO A 347 24.98 5.14 -12.76
N ARG A 348 25.28 3.88 -13.13
CA ARG A 348 25.11 3.40 -14.51
C ARG A 348 23.70 2.93 -14.82
N ILE A 349 23.02 2.30 -13.87
CA ILE A 349 21.71 1.67 -14.07
C ILE A 349 20.59 2.64 -13.72
N ILE A 350 20.62 3.21 -12.51
CA ILE A 350 19.61 4.17 -12.04
C ILE A 350 19.92 5.58 -12.53
N GLY A 351 21.21 5.88 -12.70
CA GLY A 351 21.68 7.17 -13.16
C GLY A 351 21.52 8.28 -12.12
N ARG A 352 21.55 9.53 -12.62
CA ARG A 352 21.36 10.71 -11.78
C ARG A 352 19.88 11.07 -11.56
N THR A 353 18.98 10.17 -11.91
CA THR A 353 17.55 10.42 -12.06
C THR A 353 16.87 10.68 -10.70
N VAL A 354 17.39 10.05 -9.63
CA VAL A 354 16.80 10.16 -8.27
C VAL A 354 17.90 10.54 -7.27
N ARG A 355 18.08 11.85 -7.06
CA ARG A 355 19.00 12.33 -6.02
C ARG A 355 18.23 12.53 -4.72
N VAL A 356 18.12 11.47 -3.92
CA VAL A 356 17.59 11.56 -2.56
C VAL A 356 18.76 11.67 -1.58
N PRO A 357 18.82 12.69 -0.71
CA PRO A 357 19.84 12.75 0.32
C PRO A 357 19.85 11.51 1.20
N ALA A 358 21.04 11.03 1.61
CA ALA A 358 21.17 9.79 2.38
C ALA A 358 20.32 9.78 3.66
N ILE A 359 20.22 10.91 4.35
CA ILE A 359 19.40 11.03 5.56
C ILE A 359 17.91 10.81 5.25
N VAL A 360 17.40 11.35 4.13
CA VAL A 360 16.01 11.16 3.70
C VAL A 360 15.77 9.70 3.34
N THR A 361 16.74 9.06 2.67
CA THR A 361 16.67 7.63 2.35
C THR A 361 16.51 6.78 3.62
N VAL A 362 17.39 6.97 4.62
CA VAL A 362 17.35 6.22 5.87
C VAL A 362 16.02 6.44 6.62
N VAL A 363 15.64 7.72 6.80
CA VAL A 363 14.38 8.06 7.48
C VAL A 363 13.17 7.47 6.76
N SER A 364 13.14 7.56 5.42
CA SER A 364 12.02 7.03 4.63
C SER A 364 11.93 5.52 4.71
N VAL A 365 13.06 4.81 4.67
CA VAL A 365 13.09 3.34 4.81
C VAL A 365 12.62 2.91 6.20
N LEU A 366 13.05 3.60 7.27
CA LEU A 366 12.58 3.32 8.62
C LEU A 366 11.08 3.59 8.78
N LEU A 367 10.60 4.74 8.31
CA LEU A 367 9.17 5.08 8.36
C LEU A 367 8.33 4.13 7.50
N GLY A 368 8.76 3.86 6.27
CA GLY A 368 8.10 2.92 5.39
C GLY A 368 8.04 1.52 5.99
N GLY A 369 9.16 1.07 6.55
CA GLY A 369 9.25 -0.23 7.24
C GLY A 369 8.33 -0.32 8.46
N ALA A 370 8.23 0.75 9.26
CA ALA A 370 7.33 0.80 10.41
C ALA A 370 5.84 0.80 10.01
N LEU A 371 5.48 1.46 8.89
CA LEU A 371 4.09 1.60 8.46
C LEU A 371 3.57 0.38 7.68
N LEU A 372 4.35 -0.15 6.74
CA LEU A 372 3.92 -1.19 5.80
C LEU A 372 4.88 -2.41 5.76
N GLY A 373 5.76 -2.54 6.76
CA GLY A 373 6.75 -3.62 6.81
C GLY A 373 7.73 -3.58 5.63
N ILE A 374 8.12 -4.75 5.15
CA ILE A 374 9.08 -4.92 4.05
C ILE A 374 8.64 -4.17 2.79
N VAL A 375 7.34 -4.19 2.48
CA VAL A 375 6.79 -3.49 1.31
C VAL A 375 6.96 -1.98 1.43
N GLY A 376 6.71 -1.42 2.62
CA GLY A 376 6.93 0.01 2.86
C GLY A 376 8.39 0.42 2.77
N ALA A 377 9.32 -0.40 3.26
CA ALA A 377 10.75 -0.16 3.12
C ALA A 377 11.20 -0.17 1.65
N LEU A 378 10.69 -1.10 0.84
CA LEU A 378 10.95 -1.18 -0.59
C LEU A 378 10.46 0.05 -1.36
N LEU A 379 9.28 0.54 -1.02
CA LEU A 379 8.64 1.68 -1.68
C LEU A 379 9.12 3.04 -1.16
N ALA A 380 9.88 3.05 -0.06
CA ALA A 380 10.25 4.26 0.66
C ALA A 380 11.02 5.29 -0.20
N ILE A 381 12.04 4.84 -0.95
CA ILE A 381 12.86 5.74 -1.78
C ILE A 381 12.07 6.33 -2.95
N PRO A 382 11.33 5.55 -3.75
CA PRO A 382 10.49 6.11 -4.80
C PRO A 382 9.46 7.12 -4.28
N VAL A 383 8.83 6.82 -3.14
CA VAL A 383 7.86 7.73 -2.51
C VAL A 383 8.56 9.00 -2.03
N ALA A 384 9.70 8.87 -1.35
CA ALA A 384 10.49 10.02 -0.90
C ALA A 384 10.94 10.91 -2.08
N ALA A 385 11.39 10.30 -3.17
CA ALA A 385 11.77 11.01 -4.38
C ALA A 385 10.59 11.79 -5.00
N ALA A 386 9.41 11.17 -5.04
CA ALA A 386 8.19 11.83 -5.52
C ALA A 386 7.81 13.01 -4.61
N VAL A 387 7.83 12.84 -3.29
CA VAL A 387 7.55 13.89 -2.31
C VAL A 387 8.55 15.04 -2.43
N LEU A 388 9.85 14.75 -2.50
CA LEU A 388 10.88 15.78 -2.68
C LEU A 388 10.69 16.56 -3.97
N LEU A 389 10.34 15.89 -5.07
CA LEU A 389 10.05 16.56 -6.34
C LEU A 389 8.84 17.49 -6.22
N ILE A 390 7.76 17.02 -5.57
CA ILE A 390 6.58 17.86 -5.35
C ILE A 390 6.96 19.09 -4.48
N ILE A 391 7.71 18.90 -3.41
CA ILE A 391 8.15 20.01 -2.53
C ILE A 391 9.00 20.98 -3.32
N SER A 392 9.99 20.52 -4.08
CA SER A 392 10.90 21.40 -4.85
C SER A 392 10.19 22.19 -5.94
N GLU A 393 9.15 21.61 -6.55
CA GLU A 393 8.46 22.24 -7.68
C GLU A 393 7.23 23.05 -7.27
N THR A 394 6.65 22.80 -6.09
CA THR A 394 5.40 23.47 -5.70
C THR A 394 5.55 24.34 -4.46
N VAL A 395 6.30 23.88 -3.45
CA VAL A 395 6.40 24.58 -2.16
C VAL A 395 7.51 25.61 -2.17
N LEU A 396 8.74 25.21 -2.57
CA LEU A 396 9.90 26.12 -2.55
C LEU A 396 9.68 27.37 -3.41
N PRO A 397 9.21 27.29 -4.67
CA PRO A 397 8.98 28.47 -5.48
C PRO A 397 7.88 29.39 -4.95
N SER A 398 6.93 28.85 -4.17
CA SER A 398 5.88 29.66 -3.54
C SER A 398 6.40 30.42 -2.32
N LEU A 399 7.40 29.88 -1.62
CA LEU A 399 8.04 30.53 -0.48
C LEU A 399 9.06 31.59 -0.92
N ASP A 400 9.78 31.34 -2.03
CA ASP A 400 10.76 32.28 -2.59
C ASP A 400 10.08 33.52 -3.22
N ASN A 401 8.80 33.42 -3.60
CA ASN A 401 8.00 34.52 -4.19
C ASN A 401 7.05 35.20 -3.20
N SER A 402 7.06 34.81 -1.93
CA SER A 402 6.28 35.43 -0.85
C SER A 402 7.13 36.35 0.00
#